data_49d5e6610d4d9de2c7665b003d72cb21
#
_entry.id   49d5e6610d4d9de2c7665b003d72cb21
#
_cell.length_a   1.000
_cell.length_b   1.000
_cell.length_c   1.000
_cell.angle_alpha   90.00
_cell.angle_beta   90.00
_cell.angle_gamma   90.00
#
_symmetry.space_group_name_H-M   'P 1'
#
loop_
_entity.id
_entity.type
_entity.pdbx_description
1 polymer ?
#
loop_
_entity_poly.entity_id
_entity_poly.type
_entity_poly.pdbx_seq_one_letter_code
_entity_poly.pdbx_strand_id
1 'polypeptide(L)'
;MASTRPIKLDEWGISWEEYKELTYFCLQYEQKKRDAAALLTIKLSTPTPEVYYTKRKIKLSSGAEKMVNVMHGTFMPHGSGHVSDPVAATAAKRDRLLNDVRMIEQAARGASDAARELYKFEVDPRYIIRAVTQRSGVQALYANPDTRPPMGERQFYTVRRIFYWILHEMKNGDLEPIA
;
A
#
# COMPACT_ATOMS: atom_id res chain seq x y z
N MET A 1 0.71 -33.96 -8.25
CA MET A 1 0.67 -32.49 -8.26
C MET A 1 -0.31 -32.07 -9.34
N ALA A 2 -1.46 -31.49 -8.96
CA ALA A 2 -2.44 -31.03 -9.94
C ALA A 2 -1.84 -29.83 -10.68
N SER A 3 -1.60 -29.98 -11.96
CA SER A 3 -1.14 -28.89 -12.84
C SER A 3 -2.22 -27.82 -12.90
N THR A 4 -2.00 -26.72 -12.22
CA THR A 4 -2.85 -25.53 -12.34
C THR A 4 -2.76 -25.07 -13.78
N ARG A 5 -3.81 -25.27 -14.57
CA ARG A 5 -3.84 -24.77 -15.94
C ARG A 5 -3.65 -23.25 -15.90
N PRO A 6 -2.67 -22.70 -16.63
CA PRO A 6 -2.47 -21.27 -16.67
C PRO A 6 -3.73 -20.58 -17.18
N ILE A 7 -4.09 -19.46 -16.58
CA ILE A 7 -5.17 -18.62 -17.10
C ILE A 7 -4.71 -18.08 -18.44
N LYS A 8 -5.48 -18.33 -19.49
CA LYS A 8 -5.23 -17.73 -20.81
C LYS A 8 -5.62 -16.26 -20.74
N LEU A 9 -4.64 -15.39 -20.66
CA LEU A 9 -4.78 -13.93 -20.65
C LEU A 9 -4.26 -13.29 -21.94
N ASP A 10 -3.63 -14.08 -22.83
CA ASP A 10 -3.12 -13.61 -24.13
C ASP A 10 -4.22 -12.97 -24.99
N GLU A 11 -5.44 -13.50 -24.92
CA GLU A 11 -6.62 -12.93 -25.58
C GLU A 11 -7.03 -11.54 -25.03
N TRP A 12 -6.49 -11.18 -23.86
CA TRP A 12 -6.75 -9.91 -23.16
C TRP A 12 -5.54 -8.96 -23.21
N GLY A 13 -4.55 -9.28 -24.05
CA GLY A 13 -3.35 -8.47 -24.24
C GLY A 13 -2.34 -8.55 -23.08
N ILE A 14 -2.47 -9.52 -22.17
CA ILE A 14 -1.56 -9.69 -21.03
C ILE A 14 -0.66 -10.87 -21.31
N SER A 15 0.64 -10.62 -21.40
CA SER A 15 1.67 -11.65 -21.56
C SER A 15 1.80 -12.54 -20.31
N TRP A 16 2.42 -13.70 -20.47
CA TRP A 16 2.69 -14.60 -19.35
C TRP A 16 3.60 -13.99 -18.29
N GLU A 17 4.57 -13.19 -18.69
CA GLU A 17 5.47 -12.45 -17.80
C GLU A 17 4.72 -11.43 -16.97
N GLU A 18 3.88 -10.60 -17.58
CA GLU A 18 3.03 -9.62 -16.89
C GLU A 18 2.06 -10.30 -15.94
N TYR A 19 1.47 -11.42 -16.35
CA TYR A 19 0.61 -12.20 -15.45
C TYR A 19 1.35 -12.70 -14.20
N LYS A 20 2.60 -13.15 -14.33
CA LYS A 20 3.43 -13.53 -13.18
C LYS A 20 3.69 -12.35 -12.25
N GLU A 21 4.02 -11.19 -12.82
CA GLU A 21 4.23 -9.95 -12.05
C GLU A 21 2.99 -9.54 -11.28
N LEU A 22 1.82 -9.53 -11.94
CA LEU A 22 0.53 -9.23 -11.31
C LEU A 22 0.19 -10.22 -10.20
N THR A 23 0.45 -11.51 -10.42
CA THR A 23 0.23 -12.54 -9.40
C THR A 23 1.16 -12.31 -8.21
N TYR A 24 2.44 -12.03 -8.45
CA TYR A 24 3.38 -11.73 -7.37
C TYR A 24 3.01 -10.46 -6.60
N PHE A 25 2.53 -9.44 -7.30
CA PHE A 25 2.02 -8.22 -6.70
C PHE A 25 0.84 -8.48 -5.75
N CYS A 26 -0.11 -9.33 -6.18
CA CYS A 26 -1.25 -9.73 -5.35
C CYS A 26 -0.83 -10.56 -4.12
N LEU A 27 0.15 -11.46 -4.26
CA LEU A 27 0.64 -12.28 -3.14
C LEU A 27 1.27 -11.45 -2.00
N GLN A 28 1.70 -10.23 -2.28
CA GLN A 28 2.25 -9.30 -1.29
C GLN A 28 1.17 -8.54 -0.50
N TYR A 29 -0.11 -8.67 -0.84
CA TYR A 29 -1.22 -7.88 -0.29
C TYR A 29 -1.25 -7.87 1.24
N GLU A 30 -1.25 -9.04 1.89
CA GLU A 30 -1.30 -9.15 3.34
C GLU A 30 -0.05 -8.59 4.02
N GLN A 31 1.11 -8.75 3.37
CA GLN A 31 2.36 -8.17 3.89
C GLN A 31 2.33 -6.66 3.79
N LYS A 32 1.91 -6.09 2.66
CA LYS A 32 1.78 -4.64 2.47
C LYS A 32 0.81 -4.01 3.47
N LYS A 33 -0.32 -4.68 3.77
CA LYS A 33 -1.26 -4.22 4.81
C LYS A 33 -0.61 -4.17 6.20
N ARG A 34 0.12 -5.22 6.57
CA ARG A 34 0.83 -5.27 7.85
C ARG A 34 1.92 -4.21 7.93
N ASP A 35 2.72 -4.05 6.88
CA ASP A 35 3.80 -3.07 6.83
C ASP A 35 3.25 -1.64 6.91
N ALA A 36 2.16 -1.33 6.20
CA ALA A 36 1.50 -0.04 6.28
C ALA A 36 0.96 0.25 7.70
N ALA A 37 0.38 -0.76 8.36
CA ALA A 37 -0.09 -0.64 9.74
C ALA A 37 1.08 -0.44 10.73
N ALA A 38 2.18 -1.17 10.54
CA ALA A 38 3.38 -1.02 11.37
C ALA A 38 3.97 0.40 11.28
N LEU A 39 3.94 1.03 10.11
CA LEU A 39 4.42 2.40 9.93
C LEU A 39 3.56 3.44 10.67
N LEU A 40 2.31 3.14 11.01
CA LEU A 40 1.46 3.99 11.87
C LEU A 40 1.91 3.99 13.33
N THR A 41 2.50 2.88 13.80
CA THR A 41 2.91 2.72 15.20
C THR A 41 4.32 3.24 15.48
N ILE A 42 5.08 3.57 14.44
CA ILE A 42 6.41 4.18 14.61
C ILE A 42 6.21 5.58 15.16
N LYS A 43 6.47 5.75 16.45
CA LYS A 43 6.63 7.07 17.07
C LYS A 43 7.91 7.68 16.51
N LEU A 44 7.78 8.52 15.50
CA LEU A 44 8.88 9.35 15.06
C LEU A 44 9.12 10.36 16.18
N SER A 45 10.11 10.11 17.03
CA SER A 45 10.61 11.10 17.97
C SER A 45 11.24 12.20 17.14
N THR A 46 10.50 13.30 16.95
CA THR A 46 11.17 14.54 16.55
C THR A 46 12.19 14.84 17.63
N PRO A 47 13.47 15.03 17.29
CA PRO A 47 14.44 15.46 18.28
C PRO A 47 13.91 16.76 18.88
N THR A 48 13.62 16.74 20.18
CA THR A 48 13.22 17.95 20.90
C THR A 48 14.40 18.90 20.81
N PRO A 49 14.22 20.12 20.29
CA PRO A 49 15.33 21.05 20.22
C PRO A 49 15.84 21.32 21.63
N GLU A 50 17.09 20.94 21.90
CA GLU A 50 17.72 21.25 23.19
C GLU A 50 17.99 22.75 23.23
N VAL A 51 17.34 23.42 24.17
CA VAL A 51 17.53 24.86 24.38
C VAL A 51 18.64 25.04 25.41
N TYR A 52 19.78 25.57 24.98
CA TYR A 52 20.89 25.87 25.88
C TYR A 52 20.83 27.32 26.35
N TYR A 53 20.96 27.52 27.66
CA TYR A 53 21.05 28.84 28.25
C TYR A 53 22.50 29.06 28.74
N THR A 54 23.10 30.18 28.33
CA THR A 54 24.37 30.62 28.90
C THR A 54 24.16 31.89 29.69
N LYS A 55 24.84 31.98 30.86
CA LYS A 55 24.82 33.21 31.65
C LYS A 55 25.83 34.19 31.10
N ARG A 56 25.38 35.37 30.69
CA ARG A 56 26.25 36.51 30.27
C ARG A 56 26.09 37.65 31.22
N LYS A 57 27.23 38.32 31.52
CA LYS A 57 27.24 39.60 32.22
C LYS A 57 26.93 40.70 31.26
N ILE A 58 25.93 41.51 31.57
CA ILE A 58 25.58 42.71 30.81
C ILE A 58 25.79 43.91 31.69
N LYS A 59 26.56 44.92 31.22
CA LYS A 59 26.65 46.24 31.84
C LYS A 59 25.41 47.05 31.49
N LEU A 60 24.73 47.49 32.53
CA LEU A 60 23.62 48.43 32.40
C LEU A 60 24.15 49.87 32.21
N SER A 61 23.32 50.74 31.62
CA SER A 61 23.63 52.15 31.47
C SER A 61 23.96 52.89 32.77
N SER A 62 23.56 52.32 33.91
CA SER A 62 23.91 52.77 35.28
C SER A 62 25.28 52.32 35.74
N GLY A 63 26.04 51.58 34.93
CA GLY A 63 27.36 51.03 35.31
C GLY A 63 27.30 49.71 36.10
N ALA A 64 26.13 49.27 36.55
CA ALA A 64 25.95 48.00 37.27
C ALA A 64 26.04 46.82 36.34
N GLU A 65 26.70 45.75 36.78
CA GLU A 65 26.74 44.47 36.08
C GLU A 65 25.62 43.55 36.53
N LYS A 66 24.85 43.01 35.57
CA LYS A 66 23.79 41.99 35.81
C LYS A 66 24.04 40.74 34.99
N MET A 67 23.90 39.59 35.67
CA MET A 67 23.93 38.28 34.99
C MET A 67 22.57 38.01 34.36
N VAL A 68 22.53 37.73 33.06
CA VAL A 68 21.30 37.40 32.32
C VAL A 68 21.46 36.04 31.66
N ASN A 69 20.42 35.27 31.71
CA ASN A 69 20.37 34.02 30.93
C ASN A 69 20.08 34.38 29.48
N VAL A 70 21.01 34.13 28.60
CA VAL A 70 20.85 34.30 27.17
C VAL A 70 20.50 32.94 26.59
N MET A 71 19.33 32.86 25.97
CA MET A 71 18.90 31.69 25.23
C MET A 71 19.70 31.60 23.94
N HIS A 72 20.50 30.57 23.79
CA HIS A 72 21.07 30.24 22.49
C HIS A 72 20.05 29.38 21.75
N GLY A 73 19.63 29.83 20.58
CA GLY A 73 18.74 29.08 19.72
C GLY A 73 19.33 27.71 19.42
N THR A 74 18.44 26.75 19.22
CA THR A 74 18.74 25.38 18.89
C THR A 74 19.79 25.27 17.82
N PHE A 75 20.89 24.61 18.12
CA PHE A 75 21.81 24.14 17.12
C PHE A 75 21.10 23.03 16.31
N MET A 76 20.50 23.41 15.20
CA MET A 76 20.23 22.48 14.14
C MET A 76 21.59 22.22 13.47
N PRO A 77 22.12 21.00 13.46
CA PRO A 77 23.28 20.70 12.66
C PRO A 77 22.93 20.99 11.21
N HIS A 78 23.43 22.11 10.67
CA HIS A 78 23.36 22.42 9.25
C HIS A 78 24.33 21.48 8.54
N GLY A 79 23.91 20.24 8.36
CA GLY A 79 24.51 19.37 7.36
C GLY A 79 24.11 19.95 5.99
N SER A 80 25.08 20.34 5.19
CA SER A 80 24.90 20.68 3.77
C SER A 80 24.61 19.40 2.97
N GLY A 81 23.54 18.70 3.28
CA GLY A 81 23.02 17.57 2.58
C GLY A 81 21.51 17.62 2.69
N HIS A 82 20.82 17.22 1.65
CA HIS A 82 19.36 17.05 1.68
C HIS A 82 18.98 16.29 2.96
N VAL A 83 18.49 17.00 3.96
CA VAL A 83 17.85 16.40 5.12
C VAL A 83 16.59 15.77 4.59
N SER A 84 16.66 14.50 4.24
CA SER A 84 15.44 13.74 3.96
C SER A 84 14.64 13.74 5.25
N ASP A 85 13.51 14.43 5.27
CA ASP A 85 12.60 14.39 6.40
C ASP A 85 12.16 12.93 6.62
N PRO A 86 12.62 12.26 7.69
CA PRO A 86 12.30 10.85 7.92
C PRO A 86 10.80 10.64 8.11
N VAL A 87 10.08 11.68 8.57
CA VAL A 87 8.62 11.65 8.74
C VAL A 87 7.96 11.63 7.36
N ALA A 88 8.36 12.54 6.47
CA ALA A 88 7.83 12.59 5.12
C ALA A 88 8.17 11.33 4.32
N ALA A 89 9.40 10.79 4.46
CA ALA A 89 9.79 9.54 3.81
C ALA A 89 8.97 8.35 4.30
N THR A 90 8.71 8.27 5.61
CA THR A 90 7.88 7.21 6.21
C THR A 90 6.43 7.32 5.78
N ALA A 91 5.87 8.55 5.77
CA ALA A 91 4.52 8.79 5.27
C ALA A 91 4.39 8.41 3.78
N ALA A 92 5.31 8.83 2.94
CA ALA A 92 5.32 8.49 1.52
C ALA A 92 5.44 6.98 1.28
N LYS A 93 6.26 6.27 2.08
CA LYS A 93 6.36 4.81 2.02
C LYS A 93 5.04 4.14 2.39
N ARG A 94 4.38 4.60 3.47
CA ARG A 94 3.08 4.10 3.89
C ARG A 94 2.02 4.31 2.81
N ASP A 95 1.98 5.50 2.22
CA ASP A 95 0.98 5.84 1.20
C ASP A 95 1.16 4.97 -0.06
N ARG A 96 2.39 4.68 -0.48
CA ARG A 96 2.65 3.72 -1.56
C ARG A 96 2.10 2.33 -1.24
N LEU A 97 2.35 1.81 -0.04
CA LEU A 97 1.84 0.51 0.38
C LEU A 97 0.30 0.47 0.40
N LEU A 98 -0.33 1.53 0.90
CA LEU A 98 -1.79 1.65 0.92
C LEU A 98 -2.38 1.79 -0.48
N ASN A 99 -1.71 2.51 -1.39
CA ASN A 99 -2.14 2.60 -2.78
C ASN A 99 -2.09 1.24 -3.48
N ASP A 100 -1.05 0.45 -3.25
CA ASP A 100 -0.97 -0.92 -3.78
C ASP A 100 -2.11 -1.80 -3.26
N VAL A 101 -2.44 -1.70 -1.98
CA VAL A 101 -3.57 -2.41 -1.36
C VAL A 101 -4.89 -1.99 -1.98
N ARG A 102 -5.14 -0.67 -2.08
CA ARG A 102 -6.35 -0.10 -2.68
C ARG A 102 -6.52 -0.52 -4.12
N MET A 103 -5.45 -0.54 -4.90
CA MET A 103 -5.47 -0.97 -6.30
C MET A 103 -6.00 -2.40 -6.44
N ILE A 104 -5.55 -3.33 -5.60
CA ILE A 104 -6.05 -4.72 -5.59
C ILE A 104 -7.54 -4.76 -5.19
N GLU A 105 -7.93 -4.00 -4.16
CA GLU A 105 -9.32 -3.95 -3.69
C GLU A 105 -10.26 -3.33 -4.74
N GLN A 106 -9.83 -2.28 -5.42
CA GLN A 106 -10.59 -1.64 -6.50
C GLN A 106 -10.71 -2.54 -7.72
N ALA A 107 -9.63 -3.20 -8.13
CA ALA A 107 -9.67 -4.19 -9.21
C ALA A 107 -10.64 -5.34 -8.89
N ALA A 108 -10.71 -5.78 -7.64
CA ALA A 108 -11.65 -6.82 -7.22
C ALA A 108 -13.11 -6.34 -7.26
N ARG A 109 -13.38 -5.10 -6.87
CA ARG A 109 -14.73 -4.49 -6.99
C ARG A 109 -15.12 -4.33 -8.46
N GLY A 110 -14.24 -3.76 -9.28
CA GLY A 110 -14.48 -3.61 -10.72
C GLY A 110 -14.74 -4.94 -11.41
N ALA A 111 -14.01 -6.01 -11.03
CA ALA A 111 -14.24 -7.35 -11.57
C ALA A 111 -15.58 -7.93 -11.13
N SER A 112 -16.02 -7.68 -9.91
CA SER A 112 -17.35 -8.07 -9.41
C SER A 112 -18.45 -7.36 -10.18
N ASP A 113 -18.32 -6.05 -10.38
CA ASP A 113 -19.30 -5.23 -11.09
C ASP A 113 -19.37 -5.63 -12.57
N ALA A 114 -18.24 -5.78 -13.24
CA ALA A 114 -18.19 -6.25 -14.63
C ALA A 114 -18.76 -7.66 -14.79
N ALA A 115 -18.51 -8.56 -13.84
CA ALA A 115 -19.08 -9.91 -13.84
C ALA A 115 -20.60 -9.87 -13.72
N ARG A 116 -21.15 -8.98 -12.90
CA ARG A 116 -22.59 -8.78 -12.76
C ARG A 116 -23.22 -8.21 -14.03
N GLU A 117 -22.59 -7.22 -14.63
CA GLU A 117 -23.11 -6.57 -15.84
C GLU A 117 -23.07 -7.46 -17.07
N LEU A 118 -21.89 -8.06 -17.34
CA LEU A 118 -21.64 -8.80 -18.58
C LEU A 118 -22.17 -10.23 -18.54
N TYR A 119 -22.08 -10.89 -17.38
CA TYR A 119 -22.35 -12.33 -17.28
C TYR A 119 -23.48 -12.68 -16.31
N LYS A 120 -24.06 -11.66 -15.63
CA LYS A 120 -25.06 -11.85 -14.55
C LYS A 120 -24.56 -12.74 -13.41
N PHE A 121 -23.26 -12.69 -13.13
CA PHE A 121 -22.64 -13.41 -12.02
C PHE A 121 -22.55 -12.48 -10.80
N GLU A 122 -23.11 -12.92 -9.68
CA GLU A 122 -22.96 -12.23 -8.41
C GLU A 122 -21.80 -12.86 -7.63
N VAL A 123 -20.77 -12.08 -7.38
CA VAL A 123 -19.60 -12.49 -6.59
C VAL A 123 -19.18 -11.38 -5.65
N ASP A 124 -19.00 -11.71 -4.37
CA ASP A 124 -18.43 -10.76 -3.41
C ASP A 124 -16.93 -10.55 -3.74
N PRO A 125 -16.46 -9.30 -3.85
CA PRO A 125 -15.04 -8.99 -4.08
C PRO A 125 -14.08 -9.68 -3.12
N ARG A 126 -14.51 -10.02 -1.91
CA ARG A 126 -13.70 -10.75 -0.91
C ARG A 126 -13.25 -12.12 -1.40
N TYR A 127 -14.08 -12.83 -2.15
CA TYR A 127 -13.70 -14.11 -2.75
C TYR A 127 -12.61 -13.93 -3.80
N ILE A 128 -12.69 -12.85 -4.58
CA ILE A 128 -11.69 -12.52 -5.61
C ILE A 128 -10.36 -12.21 -4.92
N ILE A 129 -10.36 -11.30 -3.94
CA ILE A 129 -9.16 -10.95 -3.16
C ILE A 129 -8.54 -12.22 -2.56
N ARG A 130 -9.33 -13.05 -1.89
CA ARG A 130 -8.83 -14.29 -1.28
C ARG A 130 -8.20 -15.23 -2.31
N ALA A 131 -8.81 -15.36 -3.49
CA ALA A 131 -8.29 -16.22 -4.56
C ALA A 131 -6.97 -15.75 -5.16
N VAL A 132 -6.73 -14.43 -5.22
CA VAL A 132 -5.53 -13.87 -5.86
C VAL A 132 -4.39 -13.61 -4.87
N THR A 133 -4.70 -13.45 -3.58
CA THR A 133 -3.70 -13.18 -2.54
C THR A 133 -3.16 -14.45 -1.86
N GLN A 134 -3.75 -15.60 -2.11
CA GLN A 134 -3.31 -16.88 -1.56
C GLN A 134 -2.64 -17.76 -2.63
N ARG A 135 -1.53 -18.42 -2.27
CA ARG A 135 -0.81 -19.32 -3.20
C ARG A 135 -1.67 -20.49 -3.71
N SER A 136 -2.54 -21.02 -2.86
CA SER A 136 -3.49 -22.09 -3.20
C SER A 136 -4.65 -21.60 -4.08
N GLY A 137 -4.84 -20.27 -4.18
CA GLY A 137 -5.75 -19.64 -5.11
C GLY A 137 -7.18 -20.19 -5.08
N VAL A 138 -7.73 -20.38 -6.28
CA VAL A 138 -9.13 -20.83 -6.48
C VAL A 138 -9.35 -22.22 -5.88
N GLN A 139 -8.39 -23.14 -5.96
CA GLN A 139 -8.54 -24.49 -5.46
C GLN A 139 -8.87 -24.55 -3.96
N ALA A 140 -8.20 -23.70 -3.15
CA ALA A 140 -8.48 -23.67 -1.71
C ALA A 140 -9.88 -23.13 -1.40
N LEU A 141 -10.39 -22.19 -2.21
CA LEU A 141 -11.75 -21.67 -2.04
C LEU A 141 -12.80 -22.73 -2.31
N TYR A 142 -12.58 -23.56 -3.33
CA TYR A 142 -13.56 -24.60 -3.72
C TYR A 142 -13.40 -25.91 -2.96
N ALA A 143 -12.26 -26.13 -2.29
CA ALA A 143 -12.03 -27.30 -1.45
C ALA A 143 -12.83 -27.25 -0.14
N ASN A 144 -13.13 -26.06 0.38
CA ASN A 144 -13.87 -25.90 1.63
C ASN A 144 -15.28 -25.33 1.33
N PRO A 145 -16.36 -26.05 1.70
CA PRO A 145 -17.73 -25.61 1.50
C PRO A 145 -18.04 -24.22 2.10
N ASP A 146 -17.47 -23.90 3.28
CA ASP A 146 -17.71 -22.65 4.00
C ASP A 146 -17.09 -21.42 3.32
N THR A 147 -16.11 -21.63 2.45
CA THR A 147 -15.39 -20.55 1.76
C THR A 147 -15.69 -20.52 0.27
N ARG A 148 -16.53 -21.43 -0.20
CA ARG A 148 -16.85 -21.57 -1.62
C ARG A 148 -17.68 -20.39 -2.11
N PRO A 149 -17.28 -19.73 -3.23
CA PRO A 149 -18.13 -18.72 -3.87
C PRO A 149 -19.47 -19.32 -4.33
N PRO A 150 -20.55 -18.52 -4.35
CA PRO A 150 -21.89 -18.98 -4.75
C PRO A 150 -22.01 -19.13 -6.28
N MET A 151 -20.97 -19.61 -6.93
CA MET A 151 -20.93 -19.83 -8.39
C MET A 151 -20.06 -21.02 -8.76
N GLY A 152 -20.14 -21.46 -10.01
CA GLY A 152 -19.31 -22.53 -10.55
C GLY A 152 -17.85 -22.11 -10.70
N GLU A 153 -16.92 -23.04 -10.53
CA GLU A 153 -15.47 -22.78 -10.60
C GLU A 153 -15.07 -22.17 -11.96
N ARG A 154 -15.67 -22.62 -13.08
CA ARG A 154 -15.40 -22.06 -14.42
C ARG A 154 -15.81 -20.60 -14.52
N GLN A 155 -16.96 -20.24 -13.95
CA GLN A 155 -17.44 -18.84 -13.90
C GLN A 155 -16.49 -17.99 -13.10
N PHE A 156 -16.02 -18.50 -11.95
CA PHE A 156 -15.07 -17.79 -11.12
C PHE A 156 -13.71 -17.55 -11.81
N TYR A 157 -13.24 -18.48 -12.64
CA TYR A 157 -12.06 -18.24 -13.47
C TYR A 157 -12.26 -17.11 -14.48
N THR A 158 -13.48 -16.91 -15.00
CA THR A 158 -13.79 -15.76 -15.86
C THR A 158 -13.70 -14.46 -15.07
N VAL A 159 -14.29 -14.39 -13.89
CA VAL A 159 -14.17 -13.23 -12.99
C VAL A 159 -12.71 -12.93 -12.65
N ARG A 160 -11.91 -13.96 -12.39
CA ARG A 160 -10.48 -13.80 -12.11
C ARG A 160 -9.70 -13.25 -13.30
N ARG A 161 -10.07 -13.58 -14.55
CA ARG A 161 -9.47 -12.96 -15.75
C ARG A 161 -9.79 -11.48 -15.83
N ILE A 162 -11.05 -11.11 -15.61
CA ILE A 162 -11.48 -9.71 -15.57
C ILE A 162 -10.68 -8.94 -14.50
N PHE A 163 -10.49 -9.52 -13.31
CA PHE A 163 -9.70 -8.92 -12.26
C PHE A 163 -8.27 -8.62 -12.71
N TYR A 164 -7.57 -9.58 -13.32
CA TYR A 164 -6.20 -9.36 -13.77
C TYR A 164 -6.11 -8.34 -14.91
N TRP A 165 -7.10 -8.30 -15.78
CA TRP A 165 -7.18 -7.29 -16.82
C TRP A 165 -7.35 -5.89 -16.21
N ILE A 166 -8.30 -5.68 -15.33
CA ILE A 166 -8.49 -4.38 -14.65
C ILE A 166 -7.22 -3.96 -13.89
N LEU A 167 -6.62 -4.90 -13.15
CA LEU A 167 -5.39 -4.61 -12.40
C LEU A 167 -4.22 -4.22 -13.32
N HIS A 168 -4.11 -4.86 -14.49
CA HIS A 168 -3.12 -4.53 -15.51
C HIS A 168 -3.32 -3.10 -16.03
N GLU A 169 -4.54 -2.75 -16.44
CA GLU A 169 -4.89 -1.41 -16.93
C GLU A 169 -4.64 -0.33 -15.88
N MET A 170 -5.01 -0.59 -14.61
CA MET A 170 -4.73 0.33 -13.50
C MET A 170 -3.23 0.53 -13.25
N LYS A 171 -2.42 -0.52 -13.40
CA LYS A 171 -0.95 -0.41 -13.23
C LYS A 171 -0.28 0.33 -14.37
N ASN A 172 -0.81 0.23 -15.58
CA ASN A 172 -0.28 0.92 -16.76
C ASN A 172 -0.78 2.36 -16.89
N GLY A 173 -1.73 2.79 -16.05
CA GLY A 173 -2.29 4.14 -16.06
C GLY A 173 -3.40 4.34 -17.09
N ASP A 174 -3.91 3.26 -17.70
CA ASP A 174 -4.99 3.32 -18.68
C ASP A 174 -6.38 3.42 -18.05
N LEU A 175 -6.48 3.07 -16.76
CA LEU A 175 -7.68 3.28 -15.93
C LEU A 175 -7.32 4.10 -14.69
N GLU A 176 -7.98 5.26 -14.52
CA GLU A 176 -7.89 6.01 -13.28
C GLU A 176 -8.61 5.24 -12.15
N PRO A 177 -8.05 5.24 -10.92
CA PRO A 177 -8.73 4.64 -9.77
C PRO A 177 -10.05 5.38 -9.52
N ILE A 178 -11.12 4.63 -9.44
CA ILE A 178 -12.46 5.15 -9.10
C ILE A 178 -12.38 5.76 -7.69
N ALA A 179 -12.71 7.05 -7.58
CA ALA A 179 -12.66 7.82 -6.34
C ALA A 179 -13.64 7.28 -5.28
#